data_b85598ed16db845c6102076a5b24eee3
#
_entry.id   b85598ed16db845c6102076a5b24eee3
#
_cell.length_a   1.000
_cell.length_b   1.000
_cell.length_c   1.000
_cell.angle_alpha   90.00
_cell.angle_beta   90.00
_cell.angle_gamma   90.00
#
_symmetry.space_group_name_H-M   'P 1'
#
loop_
_entity.id
_entity.type
_entity.pdbx_description
1 polymer ?
#
loop_
_entity_poly.entity_id
_entity_poly.type
_entity_poly.pdbx_seq_one_letter_code
_entity_poly.pdbx_strand_id
1 'polypeptide(L)'
;ILELFEKSQSNNLRALRQTLLDFERFYDEVLVKHQAKEELIKDILYWFFVFSFEIREGNNDILDLQKLSEEYYYLFFEEKTKEDAEKTKFKLFLNKYKLSDRFDVIISFDLWKEILLNSNIQKEEIDLALRNSKYYFDKNTPSWKKLSNFYNLEDKEFKELLEDVYKEFYKNNYKEYKQFKFVASMLLDFQQKDLFDFKKDELFELVKTNFTVLFDEKIFNFEDIYFIENEFSALDANLRYRDKESFKKLQKYIDDFLEEKKKLKLKNDSKLIIQCIKEKNKSQLLDLLEGNDIRIINYKYIPILSQSNIHNLFDALIKTDCITMHYFGGIIKGRYNHQTNELLSEKTTLQNLLDKIDEYLEKNQGKLSSYNLKKEVKENIEIALKYIENIEIQTNKV
;
A
#
# COMPACT_ATOMS: atom_id res chain seq x y z
N ILE A 1 -8.30 -11.06 -37.13
CA ILE A 1 -7.42 -9.88 -37.25
C ILE A 1 -8.02 -8.88 -38.24
N LEU A 2 -8.39 -9.28 -39.45
CA LEU A 2 -8.97 -8.40 -40.48
C LEU A 2 -10.25 -7.69 -39.96
N GLU A 3 -11.14 -8.43 -39.31
CA GLU A 3 -12.35 -7.87 -38.68
C GLU A 3 -12.01 -6.81 -37.63
N LEU A 4 -10.96 -7.02 -36.82
CA LEU A 4 -10.51 -6.04 -35.84
C LEU A 4 -9.93 -4.78 -36.51
N PHE A 5 -9.18 -4.98 -37.60
CA PHE A 5 -8.66 -3.87 -38.36
C PHE A 5 -9.77 -3.04 -39.01
N GLU A 6 -10.80 -3.69 -39.56
CA GLU A 6 -11.99 -3.00 -40.08
C GLU A 6 -12.74 -2.23 -38.97
N LYS A 7 -12.94 -2.84 -37.79
CA LYS A 7 -13.54 -2.19 -36.62
C LYS A 7 -12.72 -1.01 -36.11
N SER A 8 -11.41 -1.04 -36.24
CA SER A 8 -10.55 0.08 -35.87
C SER A 8 -10.77 1.32 -36.72
N GLN A 9 -11.41 1.17 -37.90
CA GLN A 9 -11.61 2.22 -38.89
C GLN A 9 -10.30 2.81 -39.42
N SER A 10 -9.19 2.13 -39.18
CA SER A 10 -7.87 2.50 -39.70
C SER A 10 -7.73 2.09 -41.15
N ASN A 11 -7.25 3.00 -41.99
CA ASN A 11 -6.88 2.68 -43.38
C ASN A 11 -5.35 2.47 -43.54
N ASN A 12 -4.62 2.39 -42.43
CA ASN A 12 -3.16 2.34 -42.44
C ASN A 12 -2.64 0.89 -42.46
N LEU A 13 -2.45 0.34 -43.65
CA LEU A 13 -1.88 -1.02 -43.82
C LEU A 13 -0.48 -1.16 -43.27
N ARG A 14 0.28 -0.05 -43.13
CA ARG A 14 1.61 -0.08 -42.48
C ARG A 14 1.45 -0.35 -40.97
N ALA A 15 0.45 0.26 -40.35
CA ALA A 15 0.12 0.02 -38.93
C ALA A 15 -0.26 -1.44 -38.71
N LEU A 16 -1.11 -2.02 -39.58
CA LEU A 16 -1.47 -3.43 -39.53
C LEU A 16 -0.23 -4.35 -39.62
N ARG A 17 0.62 -4.11 -40.62
CA ARG A 17 1.85 -4.89 -40.77
C ARG A 17 2.77 -4.81 -39.56
N GLN A 18 2.96 -3.61 -39.02
CA GLN A 18 3.80 -3.43 -37.84
C GLN A 18 3.21 -4.14 -36.63
N THR A 19 1.89 -4.04 -36.39
CA THR A 19 1.22 -4.75 -35.30
C THR A 19 1.39 -6.26 -35.40
N LEU A 20 1.35 -6.81 -36.61
CA LEU A 20 1.61 -8.24 -36.85
C LEU A 20 3.03 -8.64 -36.42
N LEU A 21 4.04 -7.87 -36.82
CA LEU A 21 5.44 -8.13 -36.45
C LEU A 21 5.67 -7.97 -34.93
N ASP A 22 5.07 -6.98 -34.32
CA ASP A 22 5.17 -6.76 -32.87
C ASP A 22 4.48 -7.91 -32.10
N PHE A 23 3.35 -8.41 -32.61
CA PHE A 23 2.69 -9.59 -32.02
C PHE A 23 3.50 -10.88 -32.22
N GLU A 24 4.09 -11.10 -33.39
CA GLU A 24 4.97 -12.24 -33.65
C GLU A 24 6.11 -12.28 -32.61
N ARG A 25 6.79 -11.13 -32.41
CA ARG A 25 7.82 -11.00 -31.37
C ARG A 25 7.28 -11.32 -29.98
N PHE A 26 6.13 -10.75 -29.61
CA PHE A 26 5.51 -11.00 -28.32
C PHE A 26 5.10 -12.45 -28.13
N TYR A 27 4.59 -13.08 -29.18
CA TYR A 27 4.25 -14.49 -29.19
C TYR A 27 5.48 -15.38 -28.95
N ASP A 28 6.55 -15.15 -29.68
CA ASP A 28 7.77 -15.94 -29.56
C ASP A 28 8.44 -15.79 -28.20
N GLU A 29 8.42 -14.56 -27.66
CA GLU A 29 9.07 -14.26 -26.38
C GLU A 29 8.29 -14.76 -25.15
N VAL A 30 6.97 -14.82 -25.22
CA VAL A 30 6.09 -15.11 -24.07
C VAL A 30 5.07 -16.21 -24.35
N LEU A 31 4.26 -16.07 -25.41
CA LEU A 31 3.06 -16.88 -25.58
C LEU A 31 3.34 -18.30 -26.07
N VAL A 32 4.49 -18.57 -26.69
CA VAL A 32 4.88 -19.91 -27.16
C VAL A 32 4.81 -20.96 -26.05
N LYS A 33 5.10 -20.57 -24.79
CA LYS A 33 5.00 -21.46 -23.61
C LYS A 33 3.56 -21.86 -23.28
N HIS A 34 2.60 -21.08 -23.75
CA HIS A 34 1.17 -21.23 -23.48
C HIS A 34 0.39 -21.78 -24.69
N GLN A 35 1.07 -22.24 -25.75
CA GLN A 35 0.45 -22.69 -27.01
C GLN A 35 -0.65 -23.75 -26.82
N ALA A 36 -0.58 -24.58 -25.77
CA ALA A 36 -1.61 -25.56 -25.45
C ALA A 36 -2.93 -24.93 -24.94
N LYS A 37 -2.96 -23.62 -24.64
CA LYS A 37 -4.12 -22.87 -24.18
C LYS A 37 -4.64 -21.95 -25.29
N GLU A 38 -5.23 -22.56 -26.34
CA GLU A 38 -5.65 -21.82 -27.54
C GLU A 38 -6.57 -20.64 -27.26
N GLU A 39 -7.54 -20.78 -26.33
CA GLU A 39 -8.47 -19.70 -26.01
C GLU A 39 -7.76 -18.53 -25.30
N LEU A 40 -6.79 -18.81 -24.43
CA LEU A 40 -5.93 -17.78 -23.86
C LEU A 40 -5.17 -17.02 -24.96
N ILE A 41 -4.55 -17.74 -25.89
CA ILE A 41 -3.82 -17.12 -27.00
C ILE A 41 -4.74 -16.25 -27.86
N LYS A 42 -5.97 -16.71 -28.14
CA LYS A 42 -6.96 -15.93 -28.90
C LYS A 42 -7.36 -14.65 -28.18
N ASP A 43 -7.58 -14.70 -26.86
CA ASP A 43 -7.93 -13.52 -26.07
C ASP A 43 -6.77 -12.54 -26.00
N ILE A 44 -5.56 -13.00 -25.75
CA ILE A 44 -4.37 -12.14 -25.74
C ILE A 44 -4.11 -11.51 -27.10
N LEU A 45 -4.22 -12.28 -28.19
CA LEU A 45 -4.11 -11.77 -29.56
C LEU A 45 -5.15 -10.66 -29.81
N TYR A 46 -6.38 -10.92 -29.40
CA TYR A 46 -7.46 -9.96 -29.55
C TYR A 46 -7.12 -8.61 -28.87
N TRP A 47 -6.74 -8.64 -27.60
CA TRP A 47 -6.40 -7.44 -26.84
C TRP A 47 -5.15 -6.74 -27.38
N PHE A 48 -4.14 -7.49 -27.77
CA PHE A 48 -2.92 -6.93 -28.37
C PHE A 48 -3.24 -6.11 -29.61
N PHE A 49 -4.08 -6.64 -30.51
CA PHE A 49 -4.45 -5.95 -31.75
C PHE A 49 -5.35 -4.74 -31.47
N VAL A 50 -6.32 -4.89 -30.59
CA VAL A 50 -7.24 -3.79 -30.23
C VAL A 50 -6.45 -2.61 -29.65
N PHE A 51 -5.60 -2.82 -28.65
CA PHE A 51 -4.80 -1.77 -28.05
C PHE A 51 -3.78 -1.19 -29.04
N SER A 52 -3.13 -2.03 -29.84
CA SER A 52 -2.17 -1.57 -30.84
C SER A 52 -2.81 -0.65 -31.88
N PHE A 53 -4.01 -0.96 -32.34
CA PHE A 53 -4.71 -0.10 -33.30
C PHE A 53 -5.09 1.22 -32.69
N GLU A 54 -5.66 1.24 -31.49
CA GLU A 54 -6.04 2.48 -30.81
C GLU A 54 -4.83 3.39 -30.54
N ILE A 55 -3.73 2.84 -30.06
CA ILE A 55 -2.48 3.59 -29.82
C ILE A 55 -1.97 4.21 -31.12
N ARG A 56 -2.00 3.47 -32.23
CA ARG A 56 -1.52 3.96 -33.53
C ARG A 56 -2.42 5.00 -34.16
N GLU A 57 -3.70 5.07 -33.74
CA GLU A 57 -4.64 6.15 -34.09
C GLU A 57 -4.52 7.37 -33.13
N GLY A 58 -3.58 7.34 -32.18
CA GLY A 58 -3.33 8.43 -31.24
C GLY A 58 -4.15 8.38 -29.95
N ASN A 59 -4.87 7.29 -29.71
CA ASN A 59 -5.69 7.11 -28.50
C ASN A 59 -4.85 6.50 -27.35
N ASN A 60 -3.71 7.11 -27.03
CA ASN A 60 -2.80 6.62 -25.98
C ASN A 60 -3.46 6.59 -24.59
N ASP A 61 -4.48 7.41 -24.37
CA ASP A 61 -5.24 7.47 -23.11
C ASP A 61 -5.92 6.15 -22.76
N ILE A 62 -6.06 5.24 -23.73
CA ILE A 62 -6.70 3.94 -23.54
C ILE A 62 -5.88 3.01 -22.62
N LEU A 63 -4.58 3.27 -22.45
CA LEU A 63 -3.70 2.59 -21.50
C LEU A 63 -3.39 3.44 -20.27
N ASP A 64 -4.07 4.57 -20.09
CA ASP A 64 -3.97 5.36 -18.87
C ASP A 64 -4.84 4.73 -17.77
N LEU A 65 -4.19 3.96 -16.90
CA LEU A 65 -4.81 3.18 -15.83
C LEU A 65 -5.71 3.97 -14.90
N GLN A 66 -5.33 5.21 -14.60
CA GLN A 66 -6.05 6.02 -13.64
C GLN A 66 -7.42 6.42 -14.18
N LYS A 67 -7.50 6.74 -15.47
CA LYS A 67 -8.76 7.09 -16.14
C LYS A 67 -9.58 5.86 -16.51
N LEU A 68 -8.95 4.78 -16.95
CA LEU A 68 -9.63 3.57 -17.40
C LEU A 68 -10.15 2.71 -16.25
N SER A 69 -9.42 2.61 -15.14
CA SER A 69 -9.92 1.89 -13.97
C SER A 69 -11.15 2.57 -13.40
N GLU A 70 -11.18 3.89 -13.37
CA GLU A 70 -12.35 4.68 -12.95
C GLU A 70 -13.51 4.50 -13.92
N GLU A 71 -13.31 4.68 -15.23
CA GLU A 71 -14.34 4.54 -16.25
C GLU A 71 -14.84 3.09 -16.41
N TYR A 72 -13.95 2.09 -16.39
CA TYR A 72 -14.29 0.67 -16.40
C TYR A 72 -15.14 0.30 -15.20
N TYR A 73 -14.75 0.80 -14.03
CA TYR A 73 -15.45 0.56 -12.79
C TYR A 73 -16.87 1.17 -12.81
N TYR A 74 -17.00 2.43 -13.25
CA TYR A 74 -18.28 3.11 -13.38
C TYR A 74 -19.23 2.42 -14.36
N LEU A 75 -18.73 1.82 -15.42
CA LEU A 75 -19.55 1.16 -16.43
C LEU A 75 -20.17 -0.16 -15.96
N PHE A 76 -19.46 -0.89 -15.10
CA PHE A 76 -19.89 -2.24 -14.70
C PHE A 76 -20.45 -2.31 -13.27
N PHE A 77 -20.22 -1.30 -12.44
CA PHE A 77 -20.49 -1.40 -11.01
C PHE A 77 -21.27 -0.23 -10.38
N GLU A 78 -21.54 0.85 -11.10
CA GLU A 78 -22.39 1.95 -10.60
C GLU A 78 -23.55 2.26 -11.54
N GLU A 79 -24.76 2.39 -10.97
CA GLU A 79 -25.92 3.00 -11.63
C GLU A 79 -25.72 4.53 -11.70
N LYS A 80 -25.00 5.02 -12.71
CA LYS A 80 -25.12 6.43 -13.11
C LYS A 80 -26.23 6.58 -14.13
N THR A 81 -26.89 7.75 -14.09
CA THR A 81 -27.90 8.13 -15.08
C THR A 81 -27.38 7.83 -16.48
N LYS A 82 -28.17 7.11 -17.26
CA LYS A 82 -27.80 6.57 -18.59
C LYS A 82 -27.16 7.59 -19.55
N GLU A 83 -27.38 8.87 -19.37
CA GLU A 83 -26.88 9.93 -20.25
C GLU A 83 -25.38 10.26 -20.05
N ASP A 84 -24.86 10.21 -18.83
CA ASP A 84 -23.45 10.53 -18.56
C ASP A 84 -22.50 9.34 -18.87
N ALA A 85 -23.02 8.12 -18.70
CA ALA A 85 -22.26 6.92 -19.00
C ALA A 85 -22.09 6.69 -20.53
N GLU A 86 -22.99 7.21 -21.37
CA GLU A 86 -22.94 6.97 -22.82
C GLU A 86 -21.85 7.73 -23.58
N LYS A 87 -21.22 8.73 -22.95
CA LYS A 87 -20.28 9.65 -23.61
C LYS A 87 -18.80 9.44 -23.25
N THR A 88 -18.46 8.46 -22.40
CA THR A 88 -17.06 8.25 -22.07
C THR A 88 -16.28 7.66 -23.25
N LYS A 89 -15.03 8.11 -23.46
CA LYS A 89 -14.14 7.57 -24.51
C LYS A 89 -14.01 6.05 -24.41
N PHE A 90 -14.05 5.52 -23.19
CA PHE A 90 -13.93 4.09 -22.92
C PHE A 90 -15.18 3.32 -23.36
N LYS A 91 -16.40 3.86 -23.17
CA LYS A 91 -17.62 3.22 -23.65
C LYS A 91 -17.69 3.22 -25.17
N LEU A 92 -17.27 4.31 -25.81
CA LEU A 92 -17.14 4.37 -27.27
C LEU A 92 -16.15 3.31 -27.76
N PHE A 93 -15.03 3.12 -27.08
CA PHE A 93 -14.05 2.07 -27.36
C PHE A 93 -14.65 0.66 -27.20
N LEU A 94 -15.33 0.37 -26.07
CA LEU A 94 -15.99 -0.92 -25.87
C LEU A 94 -17.04 -1.22 -26.96
N ASN A 95 -17.85 -0.21 -27.31
CA ASN A 95 -18.84 -0.33 -28.36
C ASN A 95 -18.22 -0.54 -29.73
N LYS A 96 -17.13 0.18 -30.06
CA LYS A 96 -16.39 0.07 -31.32
C LYS A 96 -15.93 -1.37 -31.60
N TYR A 97 -15.41 -2.04 -30.58
CA TYR A 97 -14.90 -3.40 -30.69
C TYR A 97 -15.90 -4.47 -30.25
N LYS A 98 -17.09 -4.11 -29.77
CA LYS A 98 -18.10 -5.01 -29.19
C LYS A 98 -17.55 -5.82 -28.01
N LEU A 99 -16.96 -5.13 -27.06
CA LEU A 99 -16.21 -5.69 -25.94
C LEU A 99 -17.04 -5.92 -24.67
N SER A 100 -18.32 -5.56 -24.65
CA SER A 100 -19.17 -5.61 -23.45
C SER A 100 -19.16 -6.96 -22.71
N ASP A 101 -18.92 -8.06 -23.43
CA ASP A 101 -19.01 -9.42 -22.87
C ASP A 101 -17.64 -10.09 -22.69
N ARG A 102 -16.54 -9.39 -23.00
CA ARG A 102 -15.19 -10.00 -23.07
C ARG A 102 -14.11 -9.33 -22.23
N PHE A 103 -14.47 -8.35 -21.41
CA PHE A 103 -13.47 -7.58 -20.68
C PHE A 103 -12.95 -8.36 -19.47
N ASP A 104 -11.95 -9.18 -19.70
CA ASP A 104 -11.18 -9.86 -18.65
C ASP A 104 -9.72 -9.37 -18.73
N VAL A 105 -9.29 -8.61 -17.74
CA VAL A 105 -7.93 -8.05 -17.71
C VAL A 105 -6.97 -9.11 -17.20
N ILE A 106 -6.43 -9.94 -18.12
CA ILE A 106 -5.42 -10.95 -17.80
C ILE A 106 -4.06 -10.30 -17.59
N ILE A 107 -3.67 -9.42 -18.51
CA ILE A 107 -2.42 -8.65 -18.45
C ILE A 107 -2.79 -7.24 -18.00
N SER A 108 -2.16 -6.73 -16.93
CA SER A 108 -2.45 -5.40 -16.42
C SER A 108 -2.20 -4.31 -17.47
N PHE A 109 -2.89 -3.18 -17.34
CA PHE A 109 -2.71 -2.07 -18.28
C PHE A 109 -1.29 -1.51 -18.26
N ASP A 110 -0.60 -1.54 -17.11
CA ASP A 110 0.81 -1.13 -17.03
C ASP A 110 1.71 -2.06 -17.85
N LEU A 111 1.50 -3.37 -17.76
CA LEU A 111 2.23 -4.32 -18.61
C LEU A 111 1.90 -4.11 -20.09
N TRP A 112 0.63 -3.84 -20.44
CA TRP A 112 0.26 -3.48 -21.80
C TRP A 112 0.94 -2.21 -22.29
N LYS A 113 1.05 -1.19 -21.42
CA LYS A 113 1.77 0.06 -21.70
C LYS A 113 3.26 -0.18 -21.95
N GLU A 114 3.89 -1.00 -21.10
CA GLU A 114 5.29 -1.38 -21.30
C GLU A 114 5.49 -2.11 -22.62
N ILE A 115 4.62 -3.07 -22.97
CA ILE A 115 4.71 -3.83 -24.21
C ILE A 115 4.54 -2.92 -25.44
N LEU A 116 3.48 -2.10 -25.45
CA LEU A 116 3.01 -1.43 -26.66
C LEU A 116 3.60 -0.02 -26.86
N LEU A 117 3.92 0.70 -25.80
CA LEU A 117 4.50 2.04 -25.87
C LEU A 117 6.02 2.02 -25.69
N ASN A 118 6.51 1.19 -24.76
CA ASN A 118 7.92 1.18 -24.40
C ASN A 118 8.69 0.00 -25.07
N SER A 119 8.00 -0.87 -25.81
CA SER A 119 8.57 -2.10 -26.42
C SER A 119 9.33 -2.97 -25.41
N ASN A 120 8.95 -2.90 -24.12
CA ASN A 120 9.55 -3.64 -23.02
C ASN A 120 8.64 -4.78 -22.60
N ILE A 121 9.11 -6.03 -22.82
CA ILE A 121 8.37 -7.25 -22.50
C ILE A 121 8.89 -7.82 -21.18
N GLN A 122 8.16 -7.60 -20.11
CA GLN A 122 8.46 -8.14 -18.76
C GLN A 122 7.97 -9.60 -18.69
N LYS A 123 8.77 -10.51 -19.25
CA LYS A 123 8.39 -11.91 -19.54
C LYS A 123 7.89 -12.68 -18.32
N GLU A 124 8.53 -12.50 -17.17
CA GLU A 124 8.23 -13.23 -15.94
C GLU A 124 6.91 -12.78 -15.33
N GLU A 125 6.67 -11.47 -15.30
CA GLU A 125 5.43 -10.90 -14.78
C GLU A 125 4.23 -11.24 -15.67
N ILE A 126 4.42 -11.20 -17.00
CA ILE A 126 3.38 -11.58 -17.94
C ILE A 126 3.10 -13.08 -17.84
N ASP A 127 4.11 -13.96 -17.80
CA ASP A 127 3.94 -15.41 -17.65
C ASP A 127 3.16 -15.73 -16.35
N LEU A 128 3.47 -15.04 -15.27
CA LEU A 128 2.75 -15.17 -13.99
C LEU A 128 1.28 -14.75 -14.12
N ALA A 129 0.99 -13.61 -14.76
CA ALA A 129 -0.36 -13.13 -15.00
C ALA A 129 -1.17 -14.13 -15.84
N LEU A 130 -0.58 -14.67 -16.93
CA LEU A 130 -1.20 -15.66 -17.79
C LEU A 130 -1.52 -16.95 -17.03
N ARG A 131 -0.60 -17.46 -16.20
CA ARG A 131 -0.80 -18.68 -15.38
C ARG A 131 -1.85 -18.49 -14.29
N ASN A 132 -2.07 -17.27 -13.82
CA ASN A 132 -3.11 -16.95 -12.84
C ASN A 132 -4.49 -16.74 -13.46
N SER A 133 -4.61 -16.78 -14.80
CA SER A 133 -5.88 -16.58 -15.49
C SER A 133 -6.80 -17.81 -15.43
N LYS A 134 -8.09 -17.60 -15.69
CA LYS A 134 -9.13 -18.63 -15.76
C LYS A 134 -8.77 -19.83 -16.68
N TYR A 135 -7.93 -19.63 -17.68
CA TYR A 135 -7.51 -20.66 -18.62
C TYR A 135 -6.62 -21.75 -18.01
N TYR A 136 -6.05 -21.46 -16.83
CA TYR A 136 -5.24 -22.41 -16.06
C TYR A 136 -6.00 -23.00 -14.86
N PHE A 137 -7.25 -22.64 -14.64
CA PHE A 137 -8.02 -23.22 -13.54
C PHE A 137 -8.26 -24.71 -13.79
N ASP A 138 -8.02 -25.48 -12.74
CA ASP A 138 -8.21 -26.93 -12.69
C ASP A 138 -8.93 -27.35 -11.40
N LYS A 139 -8.97 -28.64 -11.12
CA LYS A 139 -9.59 -29.18 -9.90
C LYS A 139 -8.87 -28.73 -8.61
N ASN A 140 -7.58 -28.47 -8.70
CA ASN A 140 -6.75 -28.06 -7.56
C ASN A 140 -6.71 -26.55 -7.36
N THR A 141 -7.28 -25.78 -8.29
CA THR A 141 -7.35 -24.33 -8.17
C THR A 141 -8.17 -23.92 -6.96
N PRO A 142 -7.64 -23.10 -6.03
CA PRO A 142 -8.35 -22.67 -4.83
C PRO A 142 -9.71 -22.04 -5.14
N SER A 143 -10.72 -22.35 -4.31
CA SER A 143 -12.10 -21.88 -4.50
C SER A 143 -12.18 -20.35 -4.60
N TRP A 144 -11.38 -19.59 -3.86
CA TRP A 144 -11.37 -18.14 -3.94
C TRP A 144 -10.90 -17.60 -5.30
N LYS A 145 -9.94 -18.29 -5.97
CA LYS A 145 -9.51 -17.92 -7.33
C LYS A 145 -10.62 -18.18 -8.35
N LYS A 146 -11.30 -19.33 -8.25
CA LYS A 146 -12.46 -19.63 -9.11
C LYS A 146 -13.58 -18.62 -8.88
N LEU A 147 -13.91 -18.34 -7.61
CA LEU A 147 -14.94 -17.40 -7.22
C LEU A 147 -14.62 -15.95 -7.66
N SER A 148 -13.34 -15.58 -7.78
CA SER A 148 -12.96 -14.25 -8.26
C SER A 148 -13.43 -13.97 -9.69
N ASN A 149 -13.77 -15.01 -10.45
CA ASN A 149 -14.30 -14.94 -11.82
C ASN A 149 -15.81 -15.21 -11.87
N PHE A 150 -16.54 -14.77 -10.85
CA PHE A 150 -17.95 -15.08 -10.60
C PHE A 150 -18.91 -14.72 -11.74
N TYR A 151 -18.56 -13.76 -12.59
CA TYR A 151 -19.40 -13.38 -13.75
C TYR A 151 -19.62 -14.50 -14.76
N ASN A 152 -18.75 -15.51 -14.76
CA ASN A 152 -18.82 -16.63 -15.69
C ASN A 152 -19.31 -17.93 -15.01
N LEU A 153 -19.76 -17.85 -13.75
CA LEU A 153 -20.24 -19.00 -13.00
C LEU A 153 -21.75 -19.11 -13.09
N GLU A 154 -22.25 -20.34 -13.08
CA GLU A 154 -23.66 -20.62 -12.87
C GLU A 154 -24.03 -20.42 -11.37
N ASP A 155 -25.29 -20.10 -11.08
CA ASP A 155 -25.78 -19.81 -9.72
C ASP A 155 -25.42 -20.92 -8.71
N LYS A 156 -25.50 -22.18 -9.14
CA LYS A 156 -25.18 -23.33 -8.28
C LYS A 156 -23.68 -23.36 -7.95
N GLU A 157 -22.84 -23.24 -8.94
CA GLU A 157 -21.39 -23.24 -8.79
C GLU A 157 -20.92 -22.05 -7.96
N PHE A 158 -21.50 -20.87 -8.22
CA PHE A 158 -21.24 -19.68 -7.43
C PHE A 158 -21.53 -19.89 -5.95
N LYS A 159 -22.70 -20.45 -5.60
CA LYS A 159 -23.07 -20.72 -4.19
C LYS A 159 -22.13 -21.72 -3.52
N GLU A 160 -21.79 -22.81 -4.20
CA GLU A 160 -20.87 -23.83 -3.68
C GLU A 160 -19.48 -23.23 -3.40
N LEU A 161 -18.94 -22.47 -4.34
CA LEU A 161 -17.65 -21.80 -4.18
C LEU A 161 -17.68 -20.73 -3.09
N LEU A 162 -18.76 -19.96 -3.00
CA LEU A 162 -18.95 -18.93 -1.98
C LEU A 162 -18.97 -19.54 -0.57
N GLU A 163 -19.69 -20.64 -0.39
CA GLU A 163 -19.72 -21.36 0.89
C GLU A 163 -18.33 -21.88 1.28
N ASP A 164 -17.58 -22.44 0.33
CA ASP A 164 -16.23 -22.93 0.60
C ASP A 164 -15.29 -21.80 0.99
N VAL A 165 -15.30 -20.69 0.24
CA VAL A 165 -14.48 -19.51 0.53
C VAL A 165 -14.84 -18.91 1.89
N TYR A 166 -16.13 -18.81 2.19
CA TYR A 166 -16.57 -18.32 3.49
C TYR A 166 -16.13 -19.23 4.65
N LYS A 167 -16.26 -20.57 4.51
CA LYS A 167 -15.80 -21.53 5.52
C LYS A 167 -14.30 -21.39 5.81
N GLU A 168 -13.49 -21.24 4.76
CA GLU A 168 -12.03 -21.02 4.89
C GLU A 168 -11.73 -19.68 5.53
N PHE A 169 -12.49 -18.63 5.18
CA PHE A 169 -12.35 -17.31 5.77
C PHE A 169 -12.74 -17.31 7.25
N TYR A 170 -13.84 -17.98 7.60
CA TYR A 170 -14.29 -18.14 8.98
C TYR A 170 -13.26 -18.86 9.86
N LYS A 171 -12.54 -19.85 9.31
CA LYS A 171 -11.44 -20.56 9.99
C LYS A 171 -10.14 -19.76 10.02
N ASN A 172 -10.14 -18.56 9.47
CA ASN A 172 -8.96 -17.71 9.36
C ASN A 172 -7.78 -18.37 8.61
N ASN A 173 -8.07 -19.10 7.51
CA ASN A 173 -7.07 -19.86 6.75
C ASN A 173 -6.31 -19.04 5.71
N TYR A 174 -6.70 -17.80 5.44
CA TYR A 174 -6.01 -16.90 4.51
C TYR A 174 -4.85 -16.19 5.23
N LYS A 175 -3.66 -16.81 5.22
CA LYS A 175 -2.48 -16.38 5.98
C LYS A 175 -1.58 -15.41 5.23
N GLU A 176 -1.80 -15.19 3.95
CA GLU A 176 -1.11 -14.18 3.14
C GLU A 176 -1.94 -12.90 3.11
N TYR A 177 -1.36 -11.76 3.46
CA TYR A 177 -2.11 -10.50 3.59
C TYR A 177 -2.83 -10.08 2.31
N LYS A 178 -2.17 -10.19 1.14
CA LYS A 178 -2.74 -9.88 -0.16
C LYS A 178 -3.99 -10.73 -0.47
N GLN A 179 -3.87 -12.03 -0.22
CA GLN A 179 -4.97 -12.97 -0.38
C GLN A 179 -6.11 -12.69 0.60
N PHE A 180 -5.78 -12.44 1.87
CA PHE A 180 -6.77 -12.09 2.91
C PHE A 180 -7.56 -10.84 2.50
N LYS A 181 -6.85 -9.76 2.15
CA LYS A 181 -7.47 -8.49 1.75
C LYS A 181 -8.37 -8.65 0.52
N PHE A 182 -7.90 -9.39 -0.48
CA PHE A 182 -8.69 -9.67 -1.69
C PHE A 182 -9.98 -10.45 -1.36
N VAL A 183 -9.88 -11.54 -0.60
CA VAL A 183 -11.04 -12.37 -0.23
C VAL A 183 -12.01 -11.60 0.66
N ALA A 184 -11.52 -10.86 1.65
CA ALA A 184 -12.36 -10.01 2.50
C ALA A 184 -13.13 -8.98 1.66
N SER A 185 -12.45 -8.29 0.73
CA SER A 185 -13.07 -7.30 -0.15
C SER A 185 -14.13 -7.93 -1.05
N MET A 186 -13.86 -9.11 -1.59
CA MET A 186 -14.79 -9.86 -2.44
C MET A 186 -16.05 -10.28 -1.66
N LEU A 187 -15.90 -10.84 -0.47
CA LEU A 187 -17.04 -11.24 0.37
C LEU A 187 -17.90 -10.04 0.77
N LEU A 188 -17.28 -8.92 1.14
CA LEU A 188 -17.98 -7.69 1.47
C LEU A 188 -18.70 -7.08 0.26
N ASP A 189 -18.12 -7.16 -0.95
CA ASP A 189 -18.76 -6.72 -2.18
C ASP A 189 -19.97 -7.60 -2.53
N PHE A 190 -19.86 -8.91 -2.38
CA PHE A 190 -21.00 -9.83 -2.60
C PHE A 190 -22.15 -9.58 -1.61
N GLN A 191 -21.83 -9.30 -0.36
CA GLN A 191 -22.81 -8.92 0.63
C GLN A 191 -23.51 -7.60 0.27
N GLN A 192 -22.76 -6.61 -0.19
CA GLN A 192 -23.32 -5.32 -0.62
C GLN A 192 -24.25 -5.45 -1.82
N LYS A 193 -24.03 -6.46 -2.66
CA LYS A 193 -24.84 -6.79 -3.85
C LYS A 193 -26.00 -7.76 -3.57
N ASP A 194 -26.24 -8.10 -2.31
CA ASP A 194 -27.21 -9.10 -1.89
C ASP A 194 -26.99 -10.51 -2.53
N LEU A 195 -25.76 -10.79 -2.96
CA LEU A 195 -25.35 -12.10 -3.47
C LEU A 195 -24.92 -13.06 -2.35
N PHE A 196 -24.81 -12.55 -1.14
CA PHE A 196 -24.38 -13.30 0.05
C PHE A 196 -25.28 -12.90 1.22
N ASP A 197 -26.14 -13.84 1.64
CA ASP A 197 -27.08 -13.64 2.74
C ASP A 197 -26.36 -13.77 4.09
N PHE A 198 -25.70 -12.71 4.49
CA PHE A 198 -25.04 -12.60 5.79
C PHE A 198 -25.38 -11.25 6.42
N LYS A 199 -25.62 -11.21 7.72
CA LYS A 199 -25.92 -9.95 8.39
C LYS A 199 -24.75 -8.96 8.21
N LYS A 200 -25.07 -7.76 7.72
CA LYS A 200 -24.06 -6.78 7.26
C LYS A 200 -22.95 -6.50 8.29
N ASP A 201 -23.33 -6.41 9.57
CA ASP A 201 -22.37 -6.08 10.61
C ASP A 201 -21.53 -7.28 11.06
N GLU A 202 -22.09 -8.51 10.99
CA GLU A 202 -21.39 -9.73 11.45
C GLU A 202 -20.20 -10.08 10.52
N LEU A 203 -20.33 -9.92 9.21
CA LEU A 203 -19.22 -10.20 8.28
C LEU A 203 -18.05 -9.21 8.46
N PHE A 204 -18.37 -7.93 8.61
CA PHE A 204 -17.31 -6.93 8.81
C PHE A 204 -16.59 -7.11 10.15
N GLU A 205 -17.31 -7.46 11.22
CA GLU A 205 -16.70 -7.80 12.51
C GLU A 205 -15.84 -9.07 12.42
N LEU A 206 -16.25 -10.07 11.64
CA LEU A 206 -15.43 -11.26 11.37
C LEU A 206 -14.13 -10.88 10.64
N VAL A 207 -14.21 -10.01 9.63
CA VAL A 207 -13.01 -9.51 8.91
C VAL A 207 -12.05 -8.83 9.87
N LYS A 208 -12.54 -7.94 10.74
CA LYS A 208 -11.71 -7.24 11.73
C LYS A 208 -11.07 -8.22 12.71
N THR A 209 -11.86 -9.18 13.21
CA THR A 209 -11.38 -10.19 14.15
C THR A 209 -10.25 -11.01 13.53
N ASN A 210 -10.46 -11.51 12.32
CA ASN A 210 -9.47 -12.30 11.61
C ASN A 210 -8.18 -11.52 11.34
N PHE A 211 -8.31 -10.27 10.88
CA PHE A 211 -7.16 -9.39 10.67
C PHE A 211 -6.37 -9.15 11.96
N THR A 212 -7.08 -8.84 13.05
CA THR A 212 -6.45 -8.60 14.36
C THR A 212 -5.70 -9.84 14.86
N VAL A 213 -6.31 -11.01 14.77
CA VAL A 213 -5.68 -12.27 15.17
C VAL A 213 -4.41 -12.54 14.36
N LEU A 214 -4.48 -12.41 13.02
CA LEU A 214 -3.33 -12.64 12.15
C LEU A 214 -2.19 -11.64 12.40
N PHE A 215 -2.52 -10.42 12.76
CA PHE A 215 -1.53 -9.40 13.12
C PHE A 215 -0.90 -9.67 14.50
N ASP A 216 -1.71 -10.01 15.51
CA ASP A 216 -1.22 -10.28 16.86
C ASP A 216 -0.40 -11.60 16.93
N GLU A 217 -0.73 -12.59 16.08
CA GLU A 217 0.06 -13.82 15.88
C GLU A 217 1.34 -13.58 15.04
N LYS A 218 1.58 -12.35 14.58
CA LYS A 218 2.71 -11.95 13.73
C LYS A 218 2.76 -12.66 12.37
N ILE A 219 1.63 -13.16 11.89
CA ILE A 219 1.47 -13.68 10.52
C ILE A 219 1.44 -12.49 9.55
N PHE A 220 0.76 -11.40 9.94
CA PHE A 220 0.86 -10.10 9.28
C PHE A 220 1.78 -9.18 10.10
N ASN A 221 2.61 -8.41 9.43
CA ASN A 221 3.46 -7.40 10.05
C ASN A 221 3.40 -6.08 9.29
N PHE A 222 3.92 -5.01 9.90
CA PHE A 222 3.88 -3.66 9.29
C PHE A 222 4.61 -3.57 7.96
N GLU A 223 5.75 -4.26 7.85
CA GLU A 223 6.64 -4.16 6.69
C GLU A 223 6.00 -4.83 5.48
N ASP A 224 5.47 -6.05 5.67
CA ASP A 224 4.78 -6.79 4.62
C ASP A 224 3.52 -6.04 4.15
N ILE A 225 2.71 -5.50 5.08
CA ILE A 225 1.51 -4.75 4.74
C ILE A 225 1.88 -3.49 3.95
N TYR A 226 2.85 -2.70 4.44
CA TYR A 226 3.28 -1.47 3.78
C TYR A 226 3.84 -1.74 2.38
N PHE A 227 4.65 -2.80 2.23
CA PHE A 227 5.20 -3.19 0.94
C PHE A 227 4.10 -3.61 -0.04
N ILE A 228 3.17 -4.45 0.40
CA ILE A 228 2.07 -4.97 -0.43
C ILE A 228 1.11 -3.87 -0.84
N GLU A 229 0.80 -2.89 0.05
CA GLU A 229 -0.08 -1.76 -0.27
C GLU A 229 0.49 -0.86 -1.38
N ASN A 230 1.81 -0.84 -1.54
CA ASN A 230 2.49 -0.07 -2.59
C ASN A 230 2.82 -0.91 -3.83
N GLU A 231 2.60 -2.24 -3.79
CA GLU A 231 2.85 -3.13 -4.91
C GLU A 231 1.62 -3.28 -5.81
N PHE A 232 1.80 -3.03 -7.10
CA PHE A 232 0.73 -3.14 -8.09
C PHE A 232 0.62 -4.58 -8.59
N SER A 233 -0.51 -5.28 -8.35
CA SER A 233 -0.72 -6.63 -8.87
C SER A 233 -2.14 -6.82 -9.42
N ALA A 234 -2.27 -7.65 -10.45
CA ALA A 234 -3.55 -7.98 -11.07
C ALA A 234 -4.58 -8.62 -10.11
N LEU A 235 -4.13 -9.16 -8.98
CA LEU A 235 -4.97 -9.69 -7.90
C LEU A 235 -5.18 -8.68 -6.76
N ASP A 236 -4.81 -7.42 -6.97
CA ASP A 236 -4.89 -6.43 -5.91
C ASP A 236 -6.34 -6.00 -5.68
N ALA A 237 -6.80 -6.15 -4.44
CA ALA A 237 -8.09 -5.65 -4.00
C ALA A 237 -8.22 -4.12 -4.21
N ASN A 238 -7.10 -3.40 -4.14
CA ASN A 238 -7.07 -1.97 -4.40
C ASN A 238 -7.54 -1.63 -5.81
N LEU A 239 -7.17 -2.43 -6.82
CA LEU A 239 -7.59 -2.19 -8.19
C LEU A 239 -9.06 -2.55 -8.42
N ARG A 240 -9.49 -3.71 -7.88
CA ARG A 240 -10.79 -4.27 -8.20
C ARG A 240 -11.93 -3.69 -7.35
N TYR A 241 -11.63 -3.30 -6.10
CA TYR A 241 -12.64 -2.90 -5.12
C TYR A 241 -12.47 -1.47 -4.60
N ARG A 242 -11.47 -0.72 -5.09
CA ARG A 242 -11.05 0.60 -4.60
C ARG A 242 -12.19 1.57 -4.33
N ASP A 243 -13.15 1.63 -5.24
CA ASP A 243 -14.24 2.61 -5.16
C ASP A 243 -15.44 2.12 -4.35
N LYS A 244 -15.45 0.84 -3.95
CA LYS A 244 -16.54 0.27 -3.14
C LYS A 244 -16.51 0.83 -1.72
N GLU A 245 -17.69 1.16 -1.21
CA GLU A 245 -17.84 1.66 0.16
C GLU A 245 -17.36 0.65 1.20
N SER A 246 -17.65 -0.63 1.00
CA SER A 246 -17.18 -1.72 1.85
C SER A 246 -15.65 -1.81 1.87
N PHE A 247 -14.99 -1.65 0.73
CA PHE A 247 -13.54 -1.64 0.65
C PHE A 247 -12.94 -0.40 1.34
N LYS A 248 -13.51 0.78 1.12
CA LYS A 248 -13.07 2.02 1.79
C LYS A 248 -13.17 1.90 3.32
N LYS A 249 -14.25 1.26 3.81
CA LYS A 249 -14.40 0.96 5.25
C LYS A 249 -13.33 -0.01 5.74
N LEU A 250 -13.05 -1.06 4.99
CA LEU A 250 -11.99 -2.03 5.32
C LEU A 250 -10.61 -1.37 5.33
N GLN A 251 -10.27 -0.62 4.29
CA GLN A 251 -9.01 0.10 4.19
C GLN A 251 -8.84 1.05 5.36
N LYS A 252 -9.84 1.88 5.63
CA LYS A 252 -9.81 2.79 6.78
C LYS A 252 -9.59 2.06 8.10
N TYR A 253 -10.26 0.92 8.30
CA TYR A 253 -10.04 0.12 9.52
C TYR A 253 -8.59 -0.37 9.62
N ILE A 254 -8.02 -0.88 8.52
CA ILE A 254 -6.63 -1.34 8.50
C ILE A 254 -5.68 -0.18 8.81
N ASP A 255 -5.88 0.97 8.18
CA ASP A 255 -5.04 2.16 8.39
C ASP A 255 -5.11 2.65 9.84
N ASP A 256 -6.32 2.79 10.39
CA ASP A 256 -6.54 3.21 11.78
C ASP A 256 -5.91 2.22 12.77
N PHE A 257 -6.06 0.91 12.52
CA PHE A 257 -5.47 -0.16 13.34
C PHE A 257 -3.95 -0.12 13.30
N LEU A 258 -3.35 0.03 12.14
CA LEU A 258 -1.89 0.11 11.98
C LEU A 258 -1.33 1.38 12.65
N GLU A 259 -2.03 2.50 12.52
CA GLU A 259 -1.63 3.74 13.19
C GLU A 259 -1.68 3.60 14.71
N GLU A 260 -2.73 2.97 15.25
CA GLU A 260 -2.84 2.69 16.70
C GLU A 260 -1.70 1.78 17.18
N LYS A 261 -1.46 0.66 16.49
CA LYS A 261 -0.37 -0.26 16.83
C LYS A 261 1.00 0.40 16.72
N LYS A 262 1.21 1.26 15.72
CA LYS A 262 2.44 2.06 15.57
C LYS A 262 2.63 3.00 16.76
N LYS A 263 1.58 3.74 17.16
CA LYS A 263 1.62 4.63 18.35
C LYS A 263 1.93 3.83 19.61
N LEU A 264 1.30 2.66 19.80
CA LEU A 264 1.54 1.81 20.96
C LEU A 264 2.99 1.30 20.98
N LYS A 265 3.51 0.87 19.83
CA LYS A 265 4.92 0.47 19.69
C LYS A 265 5.85 1.63 20.05
N LEU A 266 5.66 2.81 19.47
CA LEU A 266 6.47 3.98 19.77
C LEU A 266 6.42 4.36 21.27
N LYS A 267 5.24 4.29 21.89
CA LYS A 267 5.07 4.52 23.34
C LYS A 267 5.83 3.51 24.18
N ASN A 268 5.86 2.25 23.80
CA ASN A 268 6.63 1.23 24.51
C ASN A 268 8.13 1.40 24.28
N ASP A 269 8.53 1.68 23.06
CA ASP A 269 9.94 1.84 22.70
C ASP A 269 10.53 3.14 23.25
N SER A 270 9.72 4.20 23.45
CA SER A 270 10.15 5.41 24.14
C SER A 270 10.57 5.18 25.60
N LYS A 271 10.04 4.13 26.25
CA LYS A 271 10.47 3.71 27.58
C LYS A 271 11.92 3.19 27.59
N LEU A 272 12.36 2.58 26.46
CA LEU A 272 13.73 2.09 26.32
C LEU A 272 14.74 3.24 26.36
N ILE A 273 14.40 4.41 25.78
CA ILE A 273 15.22 5.63 25.85
C ILE A 273 15.43 6.03 27.29
N ILE A 274 14.35 6.08 28.07
CA ILE A 274 14.40 6.43 29.51
C ILE A 274 15.22 5.39 30.28
N GLN A 275 15.07 4.11 29.94
CA GLN A 275 15.84 3.02 30.55
C GLN A 275 17.34 3.16 30.24
N CYS A 276 17.70 3.40 28.97
CA CYS A 276 19.10 3.62 28.57
C CYS A 276 19.75 4.76 29.35
N ILE A 277 19.04 5.86 29.60
CA ILE A 277 19.54 6.99 30.41
C ILE A 277 19.74 6.55 31.88
N LYS A 278 18.79 5.82 32.48
CA LYS A 278 18.87 5.32 33.85
C LYS A 278 20.02 4.33 34.04
N GLU A 279 20.20 3.43 33.07
CA GLU A 279 21.24 2.40 33.09
C GLU A 279 22.60 2.90 32.55
N LYS A 280 22.65 4.16 32.09
CA LYS A 280 23.85 4.79 31.50
C LYS A 280 24.38 4.05 30.26
N ASN A 281 23.47 3.40 29.54
CA ASN A 281 23.78 2.65 28.33
C ASN A 281 23.81 3.56 27.10
N LYS A 282 24.92 4.24 26.92
CA LYS A 282 25.15 5.25 25.88
C LYS A 282 25.16 4.64 24.46
N SER A 283 25.72 3.43 24.32
CA SER A 283 25.76 2.76 23.03
C SER A 283 24.34 2.47 22.50
N GLN A 284 23.51 1.86 23.35
CA GLN A 284 22.13 1.56 22.97
C GLN A 284 21.30 2.83 22.73
N LEU A 285 21.55 3.90 23.51
CA LEU A 285 20.88 5.19 23.29
C LEU A 285 21.21 5.78 21.92
N LEU A 286 22.50 5.69 21.52
CA LEU A 286 22.98 6.14 20.21
C LEU A 286 22.36 5.30 19.09
N ASP A 287 22.38 3.97 19.23
CA ASP A 287 21.82 3.04 18.23
C ASP A 287 20.32 3.27 18.02
N LEU A 288 19.55 3.50 19.10
CA LEU A 288 18.13 3.78 19.02
C LEU A 288 17.80 5.12 18.33
N LEU A 289 18.58 6.19 18.59
CA LEU A 289 18.24 7.54 18.16
C LEU A 289 19.01 8.03 16.92
N GLU A 290 20.22 7.50 16.66
CA GLU A 290 21.03 7.87 15.50
C GLU A 290 21.15 6.76 14.44
N GLY A 291 20.80 5.52 14.79
CA GLY A 291 20.67 4.43 13.83
C GLY A 291 21.97 3.94 13.20
N ASN A 292 23.01 3.73 14.00
CA ASN A 292 24.29 3.26 13.49
C ASN A 292 24.36 1.73 13.29
N ASP A 293 23.50 0.94 13.90
CA ASP A 293 23.41 -0.52 13.70
C ASP A 293 22.17 -0.89 12.87
N ILE A 294 22.42 -1.43 11.67
CA ILE A 294 21.37 -1.86 10.73
C ILE A 294 20.49 -2.99 11.31
N ARG A 295 20.99 -3.72 12.31
CA ARG A 295 20.28 -4.84 12.95
C ARG A 295 19.33 -4.39 14.06
N ILE A 296 19.40 -3.12 14.50
CA ILE A 296 18.58 -2.56 15.55
C ILE A 296 17.58 -1.60 14.92
N ILE A 297 16.28 -1.68 15.31
CA ILE A 297 15.28 -0.72 14.92
C ILE A 297 15.76 0.65 15.39
N ASN A 298 16.02 1.54 14.44
CA ASN A 298 16.43 2.89 14.73
C ASN A 298 15.27 3.87 14.55
N TYR A 299 15.28 4.90 15.36
CA TYR A 299 14.25 5.96 15.35
C TYR A 299 14.81 7.30 14.87
N LYS A 300 15.87 7.28 14.06
CA LYS A 300 16.56 8.50 13.59
C LYS A 300 15.60 9.53 12.97
N TYR A 301 14.66 9.05 12.17
CA TYR A 301 13.67 9.88 11.46
C TYR A 301 12.24 9.63 11.93
N ILE A 302 12.05 8.90 13.01
CA ILE A 302 10.72 8.56 13.56
C ILE A 302 10.53 9.31 14.88
N PRO A 303 9.41 10.02 15.09
CA PRO A 303 9.22 10.93 16.22
C PRO A 303 8.92 10.19 17.54
N ILE A 304 9.85 9.35 17.98
CA ILE A 304 9.71 8.52 19.19
C ILE A 304 9.63 9.36 20.48
N LEU A 305 10.31 10.50 20.53
CA LEU A 305 10.31 11.34 21.71
C LEU A 305 8.94 11.97 21.95
N SER A 306 8.11 12.16 20.92
CA SER A 306 6.72 12.64 21.06
C SER A 306 5.87 11.74 21.95
N GLN A 307 6.22 10.47 22.10
CA GLN A 307 5.52 9.48 22.94
C GLN A 307 6.15 9.31 24.33
N SER A 308 7.24 10.03 24.62
CA SER A 308 7.95 9.90 25.88
C SER A 308 7.21 10.57 27.03
N ASN A 309 7.19 9.91 28.20
CA ASN A 309 6.70 10.54 29.40
C ASN A 309 7.74 11.56 29.91
N ILE A 310 7.43 12.85 29.82
CA ILE A 310 8.34 13.95 30.13
C ILE A 310 8.82 13.92 31.58
N HIS A 311 7.94 13.57 32.54
CA HIS A 311 8.35 13.47 33.95
C HIS A 311 9.42 12.38 34.15
N ASN A 312 9.17 11.21 33.56
CA ASN A 312 10.10 10.08 33.69
C ASN A 312 11.43 10.35 32.96
N LEU A 313 11.39 11.02 31.81
CA LEU A 313 12.57 11.42 31.05
C LEU A 313 13.39 12.44 31.84
N PHE A 314 12.75 13.47 32.35
CA PHE A 314 13.39 14.48 33.20
C PHE A 314 14.00 13.84 34.45
N ASP A 315 13.25 12.99 35.18
CA ASP A 315 13.73 12.29 36.36
C ASP A 315 14.94 11.39 36.09
N ALA A 316 14.99 10.77 34.90
CA ALA A 316 16.14 9.99 34.49
C ALA A 316 17.38 10.90 34.26
N LEU A 317 17.17 12.04 33.59
CA LEU A 317 18.25 12.99 33.30
C LEU A 317 18.87 13.60 34.56
N ILE A 318 18.06 14.03 35.55
CA ILE A 318 18.60 14.62 36.79
C ILE A 318 19.31 13.62 37.70
N LYS A 319 19.07 12.31 37.51
CA LYS A 319 19.67 11.21 38.29
C LYS A 319 20.84 10.52 37.60
N THR A 320 21.10 10.80 36.33
CA THR A 320 22.19 10.20 35.58
C THR A 320 23.50 10.98 35.76
N ASP A 321 24.62 10.44 35.20
CA ASP A 321 25.92 11.11 35.20
C ASP A 321 26.08 12.15 34.08
N CYS A 322 27.04 13.02 34.21
CA CYS A 322 27.34 14.08 33.25
C CYS A 322 27.66 13.53 31.85
N ILE A 323 28.32 12.36 31.76
CA ILE A 323 28.69 11.77 30.49
C ILE A 323 27.41 11.32 29.72
N THR A 324 26.48 10.70 30.42
CA THR A 324 25.18 10.28 29.81
C THR A 324 24.35 11.50 29.40
N MET A 325 24.35 12.59 30.21
CA MET A 325 23.73 13.87 29.83
C MET A 325 24.35 14.43 28.54
N HIS A 326 25.70 14.40 28.44
CA HIS A 326 26.43 14.86 27.27
C HIS A 326 26.03 14.07 25.99
N TYR A 327 26.00 12.73 26.08
CA TYR A 327 25.56 11.89 24.97
C TYR A 327 24.11 12.17 24.57
N PHE A 328 23.18 12.23 25.53
CA PHE A 328 21.80 12.53 25.24
C PHE A 328 21.64 13.90 24.56
N GLY A 329 22.25 14.95 25.12
CA GLY A 329 22.18 16.30 24.56
C GLY A 329 22.79 16.37 23.15
N GLY A 330 23.95 15.72 22.94
CA GLY A 330 24.59 15.65 21.62
C GLY A 330 23.72 14.97 20.57
N ILE A 331 23.09 13.85 20.93
CA ILE A 331 22.14 13.14 20.08
C ILE A 331 20.94 14.03 19.75
N ILE A 332 20.34 14.68 20.76
CA ILE A 332 19.21 15.59 20.56
C ILE A 332 19.57 16.72 19.59
N LYS A 333 20.72 17.37 19.78
CA LYS A 333 21.19 18.41 18.86
C LYS A 333 21.40 17.88 17.44
N GLY A 334 22.05 16.70 17.29
CA GLY A 334 22.36 16.09 15.98
C GLY A 334 21.12 15.66 15.21
N ARG A 335 20.14 15.12 15.93
CA ARG A 335 18.88 14.56 15.38
C ARG A 335 18.09 15.54 14.52
N TYR A 336 18.07 16.83 14.86
CA TYR A 336 17.30 17.85 14.16
C TYR A 336 18.12 18.69 13.18
N ASN A 337 19.41 18.42 13.05
CA ASN A 337 20.26 19.12 12.10
C ASN A 337 19.98 18.74 10.62
N HIS A 338 19.34 17.60 10.40
CA HIS A 338 18.88 17.18 9.07
C HIS A 338 17.46 17.72 8.85
N GLN A 339 17.27 18.50 7.80
CA GLN A 339 16.01 19.19 7.47
C GLN A 339 14.88 18.18 7.09
N THR A 340 14.36 17.45 8.06
CA THR A 340 13.28 16.49 7.86
C THR A 340 12.03 16.92 8.62
N ASN A 341 10.88 16.90 7.92
CA ASN A 341 9.59 17.28 8.49
C ASN A 341 9.03 16.20 9.46
N GLU A 342 9.56 14.97 9.40
CA GLU A 342 9.04 13.83 10.16
C GLU A 342 9.16 14.03 11.68
N LEU A 343 10.13 14.80 12.14
CA LEU A 343 10.39 15.02 13.56
C LEU A 343 9.69 16.25 14.18
N LEU A 344 8.97 17.03 13.39
CA LEU A 344 8.31 18.25 13.87
C LEU A 344 7.37 18.02 15.05
N SER A 345 6.72 16.85 15.12
CA SER A 345 5.82 16.50 16.24
C SER A 345 6.54 16.35 17.60
N GLU A 346 7.88 16.27 17.63
CA GLU A 346 8.67 16.22 18.85
C GLU A 346 8.89 17.60 19.50
N LYS A 347 8.60 18.71 18.78
CA LYS A 347 8.79 20.10 19.26
C LYS A 347 8.16 20.35 20.62
N THR A 348 6.89 19.99 20.76
CA THR A 348 6.13 20.19 22.01
C THR A 348 6.76 19.41 23.18
N THR A 349 7.27 18.20 22.90
CA THR A 349 7.95 17.37 23.89
C THR A 349 9.25 18.01 24.38
N LEU A 350 10.05 18.51 23.44
CA LEU A 350 11.32 19.21 23.78
C LEU A 350 11.05 20.49 24.54
N GLN A 351 10.03 21.27 24.17
CA GLN A 351 9.65 22.48 24.88
C GLN A 351 9.22 22.17 26.33
N ASN A 352 8.36 21.19 26.52
CA ASN A 352 7.91 20.75 27.84
C ASN A 352 9.07 20.23 28.72
N LEU A 353 10.06 19.56 28.10
CA LEU A 353 11.26 19.12 28.80
C LEU A 353 12.13 20.30 29.19
N LEU A 354 12.29 21.28 28.30
CA LEU A 354 13.03 22.52 28.57
C LEU A 354 12.43 23.31 29.75
N ASP A 355 11.11 23.48 29.75
CA ASP A 355 10.38 24.20 30.82
C ASP A 355 10.64 23.52 32.18
N LYS A 356 10.60 22.20 32.26
CA LYS A 356 10.92 21.45 33.47
C LYS A 356 12.37 21.59 33.92
N ILE A 357 13.30 21.60 32.97
CA ILE A 357 14.71 21.85 33.27
C ILE A 357 14.86 23.26 33.88
N ASP A 358 14.21 24.25 33.30
CA ASP A 358 14.29 25.64 33.79
C ASP A 358 13.74 25.79 35.22
N GLU A 359 12.57 25.21 35.48
CA GLU A 359 12.01 25.18 36.85
C GLU A 359 12.97 24.51 37.86
N TYR A 360 13.67 23.43 37.44
CA TYR A 360 14.62 22.76 38.31
C TYR A 360 15.90 23.59 38.55
N LEU A 361 16.42 24.24 37.51
CA LEU A 361 17.62 25.07 37.59
C LEU A 361 17.42 26.28 38.50
N GLU A 362 16.24 26.91 38.44
CA GLU A 362 15.89 28.02 39.35
C GLU A 362 15.94 27.61 40.83
N LYS A 363 15.41 26.42 41.15
CA LYS A 363 15.35 25.90 42.53
C LYS A 363 16.68 25.31 43.03
N ASN A 364 17.63 25.03 42.14
CA ASN A 364 18.87 24.30 42.45
C ASN A 364 20.13 25.05 41.99
N GLN A 365 20.14 26.37 42.12
CA GLN A 365 21.28 27.21 41.75
C GLN A 365 22.54 26.84 42.56
N GLY A 366 23.70 26.97 41.92
CA GLY A 366 25.01 26.74 42.53
C GLY A 366 25.43 25.26 42.67
N LYS A 367 24.60 24.30 42.21
CA LYS A 367 24.98 22.88 42.23
C LYS A 367 25.67 22.49 40.94
N LEU A 368 26.73 21.64 41.05
CA LEU A 368 27.43 21.09 39.90
C LEU A 368 26.49 20.29 38.95
N SER A 369 25.52 19.56 39.54
CA SER A 369 24.52 18.83 38.77
C SER A 369 23.64 19.76 37.92
N SER A 370 23.29 20.90 38.45
CA SER A 370 22.52 21.92 37.71
C SER A 370 23.34 22.56 36.60
N TYR A 371 24.61 22.82 36.83
CA TYR A 371 25.53 23.31 35.81
C TYR A 371 25.65 22.29 34.63
N ASN A 372 25.88 21.02 34.97
CA ASN A 372 25.98 19.97 33.96
C ASN A 372 24.67 19.81 33.16
N LEU A 373 23.52 19.77 33.82
CA LEU A 373 22.21 19.70 33.18
C LEU A 373 21.98 20.87 32.21
N LYS A 374 22.33 22.08 32.64
CA LYS A 374 22.25 23.28 31.82
C LYS A 374 23.12 23.17 30.58
N LYS A 375 24.41 22.84 30.76
CA LYS A 375 25.40 22.84 29.69
C LYS A 375 25.19 21.68 28.71
N GLU A 376 24.95 20.49 29.23
CA GLU A 376 24.95 19.28 28.41
C GLU A 376 23.57 18.95 27.81
N VAL A 377 22.48 19.36 28.46
CA VAL A 377 21.13 19.02 28.01
C VAL A 377 20.36 20.26 27.52
N LYS A 378 20.20 21.29 28.39
CA LYS A 378 19.39 22.47 28.08
C LYS A 378 19.87 23.17 26.81
N GLU A 379 21.17 23.56 26.76
CA GLU A 379 21.72 24.28 25.61
C GLU A 379 21.59 23.50 24.28
N ASN A 380 21.70 22.17 24.34
CA ASN A 380 21.52 21.33 23.15
C ASN A 380 20.04 21.22 22.72
N ILE A 381 19.08 21.20 23.65
CA ILE A 381 17.65 21.27 23.34
C ILE A 381 17.30 22.60 22.71
N GLU A 382 17.80 23.71 23.24
CA GLU A 382 17.59 25.05 22.68
C GLU A 382 18.08 25.16 21.22
N ILE A 383 19.22 24.53 20.90
CA ILE A 383 19.74 24.45 19.53
C ILE A 383 18.83 23.60 18.66
N ALA A 384 18.39 22.45 19.16
CA ALA A 384 17.46 21.56 18.45
C ALA A 384 16.13 22.27 18.12
N LEU A 385 15.56 23.01 19.06
CA LEU A 385 14.34 23.80 18.85
C LEU A 385 14.52 24.86 17.77
N LYS A 386 15.67 25.53 17.70
CA LYS A 386 15.98 26.48 16.62
C LYS A 386 16.04 25.80 15.25
N TYR A 387 16.60 24.58 15.16
CA TYR A 387 16.56 23.82 13.91
C TYR A 387 15.13 23.49 13.48
N ILE A 388 14.29 23.05 14.42
CA ILE A 388 12.87 22.76 14.15
C ILE A 388 12.13 24.02 13.66
N GLU A 389 12.33 25.17 14.30
CA GLU A 389 11.72 26.44 13.88
C GLU A 389 12.13 26.86 12.45
N ASN A 390 13.39 26.64 12.09
CA ASN A 390 13.87 26.93 10.74
C ASN A 390 13.21 26.00 9.69
N ILE A 391 12.97 24.74 10.02
CA ILE A 391 12.26 23.78 9.14
C ILE A 391 10.80 24.23 8.95
N GLU A 392 10.09 24.59 10.04
CA GLU A 392 8.71 25.08 9.96
C GLU A 392 8.58 26.33 9.08
N ILE A 393 9.53 27.27 9.19
CA ILE A 393 9.54 28.47 8.35
C ILE A 393 9.74 28.15 6.88
N GLN A 394 10.57 27.17 6.56
CA GLN A 394 10.80 26.73 5.18
C GLN A 394 9.60 26.00 4.61
N THR A 395 8.95 25.12 5.37
CA THR A 395 7.76 24.37 4.96
C THR A 395 6.56 25.26 4.71
N ASN A 396 6.40 26.36 5.48
CA ASN A 396 5.31 27.33 5.28
C ASN A 396 5.53 28.30 4.13
N LYS A 397 6.69 28.28 3.46
CA LYS A 397 7.01 29.12 2.29
C LYS A 397 6.80 28.43 0.94
N VAL A 398 6.49 27.13 0.95
CA VAL A 398 6.18 26.32 -0.22
C VAL A 398 4.67 26.05 -0.27
#